data_2abd335589bd8daa54cbdb8a9c63b13f
#
_entry.id   2abd335589bd8daa54cbdb8a9c63b13f
#
_cell.length_a   1.000
_cell.length_b   1.000
_cell.length_c   1.000
_cell.angle_alpha   90.00
_cell.angle_beta   90.00
_cell.angle_gamma   90.00
#
_symmetry.space_group_name_H-M   'P 1'
#
loop_
_entity.id
_entity.type
_entity.pdbx_description
1 polymer ?
#
loop_
_entity_poly.entity_id
_entity_poly.type
_entity_poly.pdbx_seq_one_letter_code
_entity_poly.pdbx_strand_id
1 'polypeptide(L)'
;TSDLKKNLTNTLSAMVEHGTLVWGDSEKLSVQVRNSDDALETYLFYATLFWRFIDSYYLVALGFFYLLPDRVLCESLFLKQLQALGEKLYFGGQLDLYEAIAKETLTNSISLFINWNVAEYLRIEGSAHPGGK
;
A
#
# COMPACT_ATOMS: atom_id res chain seq x y z
N THR A 1 12.62 12.55 -8.14
CA THR A 1 11.44 12.70 -9.06
C THR A 1 11.76 12.27 -10.49
N SER A 2 12.99 12.49 -11.00
CA SER A 2 13.42 12.09 -12.35
C SER A 2 13.34 10.57 -12.56
N ASP A 3 13.85 9.79 -11.59
CA ASP A 3 13.91 8.32 -11.70
C ASP A 3 12.53 7.67 -11.66
N LEU A 4 11.61 8.20 -10.85
CA LEU A 4 10.23 7.69 -10.79
C LEU A 4 9.52 7.88 -12.14
N LYS A 5 9.65 9.06 -12.75
CA LYS A 5 9.07 9.34 -14.06
C LYS A 5 9.65 8.42 -15.14
N LYS A 6 10.97 8.22 -15.13
CA LYS A 6 11.65 7.31 -16.06
C LYS A 6 11.18 5.87 -15.87
N ASN A 7 11.12 5.38 -14.63
CA ASN A 7 10.65 4.02 -14.33
C ASN A 7 9.20 3.82 -14.75
N LEU A 8 8.32 4.78 -14.47
CA LEU A 8 6.92 4.74 -14.91
C LEU A 8 6.82 4.68 -16.45
N THR A 9 7.55 5.54 -17.15
CA THR A 9 7.53 5.55 -18.62
C THR A 9 8.04 4.23 -19.20
N ASN A 10 9.10 3.64 -18.63
CA ASN A 10 9.63 2.36 -19.06
C ASN A 10 8.62 1.22 -18.82
N THR A 11 7.96 1.21 -17.66
CA THR A 11 6.93 0.22 -17.34
C THR A 11 5.74 0.32 -18.30
N LEU A 12 5.24 1.53 -18.55
CA LEU A 12 4.15 1.74 -19.50
C LEU A 12 4.54 1.32 -20.92
N SER A 13 5.76 1.63 -21.36
CA SER A 13 6.26 1.22 -22.67
C SER A 13 6.33 -0.31 -22.79
N ALA A 14 6.82 -1.00 -21.76
CA ALA A 14 6.83 -2.47 -21.72
C ALA A 14 5.41 -3.06 -21.80
N MET A 15 4.45 -2.51 -21.07
CA MET A 15 3.06 -2.97 -21.14
C MET A 15 2.41 -2.72 -22.50
N VAL A 16 2.83 -1.67 -23.22
CA VAL A 16 2.40 -1.43 -24.61
C VAL A 16 3.03 -2.45 -25.56
N GLU A 17 4.32 -2.73 -25.40
CA GLU A 17 5.03 -3.74 -26.19
C GLU A 17 4.44 -5.13 -26.01
N HIS A 18 4.07 -5.50 -24.78
CA HIS A 18 3.38 -6.76 -24.47
C HIS A 18 1.91 -6.77 -24.92
N GLY A 19 1.40 -5.69 -25.45
CA GLY A 19 0.05 -5.62 -26.02
C GLY A 19 -1.09 -5.46 -25.01
N THR A 20 -0.78 -5.23 -23.74
CA THR A 20 -1.79 -4.96 -22.70
C THR A 20 -2.36 -3.54 -22.81
N LEU A 21 -1.49 -2.57 -23.09
CA LEU A 21 -1.85 -1.17 -23.27
C LEU A 21 -1.65 -0.71 -24.71
N VAL A 22 -2.22 0.43 -25.04
CA VAL A 22 -1.96 1.18 -26.27
C VAL A 22 -1.77 2.64 -25.92
N TRP A 23 -0.91 3.34 -26.68
CA TRP A 23 -0.82 4.79 -26.57
C TRP A 23 -2.09 5.41 -27.16
N GLY A 24 -2.73 6.31 -26.41
CA GLY A 24 -3.94 6.99 -26.84
C GLY A 24 -3.67 8.16 -27.79
N ASP A 25 -2.41 8.62 -27.85
CA ASP A 25 -1.98 9.73 -28.70
C ASP A 25 -0.53 9.52 -29.19
N SER A 26 -0.15 10.27 -30.22
CA SER A 26 1.19 10.22 -30.82
C SER A 26 2.30 10.79 -29.92
N GLU A 27 1.94 11.63 -28.95
CA GLU A 27 2.87 12.25 -28.01
C GLU A 27 3.11 11.38 -26.77
N LYS A 28 2.45 10.23 -26.67
CA LYS A 28 2.53 9.30 -25.52
C LYS A 28 2.15 9.94 -24.18
N LEU A 29 1.19 10.86 -24.20
CA LEU A 29 0.69 11.55 -23.00
C LEU A 29 -0.46 10.78 -22.33
N SER A 30 -1.11 9.87 -23.06
CA SER A 30 -2.19 9.04 -22.55
C SER A 30 -1.99 7.57 -22.93
N VAL A 31 -2.48 6.69 -22.09
CA VAL A 31 -2.51 5.24 -22.32
C VAL A 31 -3.93 4.71 -22.11
N GLN A 32 -4.27 3.66 -22.84
CA GLN A 32 -5.55 2.98 -22.75
C GLN A 32 -5.32 1.47 -22.69
N VAL A 33 -6.21 0.74 -22.03
CA VAL A 33 -6.21 -0.71 -22.10
C VAL A 33 -6.61 -1.11 -23.53
N ARG A 34 -5.86 -2.04 -24.13
CA ARG A 34 -6.20 -2.56 -25.45
C ARG A 34 -7.58 -3.24 -25.38
N ASN A 35 -8.44 -2.95 -26.36
CA ASN A 35 -9.77 -3.55 -26.41
C ASN A 35 -9.70 -4.98 -26.96
N SER A 36 -9.19 -5.90 -26.14
CA SER A 36 -9.20 -7.35 -26.39
C SER A 36 -9.33 -8.07 -25.05
N ASP A 37 -9.93 -9.25 -25.06
CA ASP A 37 -10.18 -10.02 -23.84
C ASP A 37 -8.87 -10.37 -23.12
N ASP A 38 -7.85 -10.81 -23.85
CA ASP A 38 -6.52 -11.14 -23.29
C ASP A 38 -5.86 -9.93 -22.63
N ALA A 39 -5.96 -8.73 -23.23
CA ALA A 39 -5.39 -7.51 -22.67
C ALA A 39 -6.13 -7.08 -21.41
N LEU A 40 -7.46 -7.21 -21.39
CA LEU A 40 -8.28 -6.91 -20.23
C LEU A 40 -7.97 -7.86 -19.07
N GLU A 41 -7.88 -9.17 -19.35
CA GLU A 41 -7.53 -10.18 -18.35
C GLU A 41 -6.14 -9.90 -17.75
N THR A 42 -5.15 -9.62 -18.58
CA THR A 42 -3.79 -9.27 -18.15
C THR A 42 -3.78 -7.98 -17.31
N TYR A 43 -4.54 -6.96 -17.72
CA TYR A 43 -4.67 -5.72 -16.97
C TYR A 43 -5.30 -5.97 -15.59
N LEU A 44 -6.39 -6.72 -15.52
CA LEU A 44 -7.06 -7.08 -14.26
C LEU A 44 -6.13 -7.89 -13.35
N PHE A 45 -5.36 -8.82 -13.90
CA PHE A 45 -4.36 -9.55 -13.14
C PHE A 45 -3.35 -8.60 -12.48
N TYR A 46 -2.76 -7.66 -13.22
CA TYR A 46 -1.84 -6.68 -12.64
C TYR A 46 -2.53 -5.77 -11.62
N ALA A 47 -3.76 -5.34 -11.88
CA ALA A 47 -4.52 -4.52 -10.94
C ALA A 47 -4.74 -5.25 -9.61
N THR A 48 -5.07 -6.55 -9.64
CA THR A 48 -5.27 -7.34 -8.42
C THR A 48 -4.01 -7.52 -7.59
N LEU A 49 -2.82 -7.54 -8.21
CA LEU A 49 -1.56 -7.60 -7.47
C LEU A 49 -1.33 -6.39 -6.56
N PHE A 50 -1.89 -5.23 -6.90
CA PHE A 50 -1.76 -4.01 -6.10
C PHE A 50 -2.88 -3.84 -5.07
N TRP A 51 -3.99 -4.56 -5.21
CA TRP A 51 -5.16 -4.37 -4.36
C TRP A 51 -4.87 -4.60 -2.89
N ARG A 52 -4.02 -5.57 -2.56
CA ARG A 52 -3.56 -5.83 -1.19
C ARG A 52 -2.91 -4.62 -0.51
N PHE A 53 -2.22 -3.77 -1.28
CA PHE A 53 -1.61 -2.54 -0.76
C PHE A 53 -2.68 -1.47 -0.51
N ILE A 54 -3.69 -1.37 -1.37
CA ILE A 54 -4.81 -0.45 -1.20
C ILE A 54 -5.59 -0.81 0.07
N ASP A 55 -5.92 -2.08 0.25
CA ASP A 55 -6.57 -2.58 1.46
C ASP A 55 -5.72 -2.32 2.71
N SER A 56 -4.42 -2.50 2.62
CA SER A 56 -3.49 -2.22 3.71
C SER A 56 -3.42 -0.72 4.04
N TYR A 57 -3.41 0.16 3.04
CA TYR A 57 -3.47 1.62 3.28
C TYR A 57 -4.78 2.01 3.93
N TYR A 58 -5.89 1.48 3.46
CA TYR A 58 -7.20 1.69 4.06
C TYR A 58 -7.21 1.25 5.53
N LEU A 59 -6.70 0.04 5.82
CA LEU A 59 -6.64 -0.50 7.18
C LEU A 59 -5.78 0.35 8.11
N VAL A 60 -4.60 0.80 7.66
CA VAL A 60 -3.72 1.67 8.44
C VAL A 60 -4.35 3.05 8.69
N ALA A 61 -5.02 3.63 7.68
CA ALA A 61 -5.76 4.89 7.84
C ALA A 61 -6.87 4.76 8.89
N LEU A 62 -7.65 3.67 8.85
CA LEU A 62 -8.63 3.35 9.88
C LEU A 62 -7.98 3.20 11.26
N GLY A 63 -6.83 2.51 11.32
CA GLY A 63 -6.08 2.34 12.56
C GLY A 63 -5.65 3.66 13.19
N PHE A 64 -5.16 4.59 12.41
CA PHE A 64 -4.84 5.94 12.89
C PHE A 64 -6.09 6.64 13.42
N PHE A 65 -7.21 6.51 12.73
CA PHE A 65 -8.44 7.17 13.13
C PHE A 65 -9.06 6.56 14.41
N TYR A 66 -9.09 5.22 14.51
CA TYR A 66 -9.80 4.55 15.61
C TYR A 66 -8.91 4.16 16.79
N LEU A 67 -7.62 3.94 16.58
CA LEU A 67 -6.73 3.41 17.60
C LEU A 67 -5.81 4.48 18.20
N LEU A 68 -5.57 5.59 17.50
CA LEU A 68 -4.61 6.62 17.92
C LEU A 68 -5.18 8.01 18.24
N PRO A 69 -6.49 8.28 18.23
CA PRO A 69 -6.96 9.67 18.31
C PRO A 69 -6.44 10.43 19.54
N ASP A 70 -6.11 9.74 20.64
CA ASP A 70 -5.61 10.35 21.88
C ASP A 70 -4.50 9.52 22.56
N ARG A 71 -3.83 8.63 21.83
CA ARG A 71 -2.88 7.67 22.42
C ARG A 71 -1.59 7.58 21.61
N VAL A 72 -0.50 7.60 22.32
CA VAL A 72 0.79 7.15 21.79
C VAL A 72 0.89 5.65 22.06
N LEU A 73 0.95 4.84 21.01
CA LEU A 73 1.14 3.39 21.10
C LEU A 73 2.55 3.03 20.62
N CYS A 74 3.15 2.02 21.23
CA CYS A 74 4.36 1.45 20.65
C CYS A 74 4.01 0.74 19.33
N GLU A 75 4.90 0.77 18.36
CA GLU A 75 4.68 0.22 17.02
C GLU A 75 4.23 -1.23 17.04
N SER A 76 4.83 -2.07 17.89
CA SER A 76 4.49 -3.49 17.99
C SER A 76 3.05 -3.72 18.48
N LEU A 77 2.56 -2.88 19.39
CA LEU A 77 1.18 -2.95 19.86
C LEU A 77 0.22 -2.43 18.80
N PHE A 78 0.56 -1.33 18.15
CA PHE A 78 -0.24 -0.78 17.06
C PHE A 78 -0.40 -1.80 15.92
N LEU A 79 0.69 -2.46 15.48
CA LEU A 79 0.63 -3.52 14.46
C LEU A 79 -0.27 -4.68 14.87
N LYS A 80 -0.19 -5.15 16.13
CA LYS A 80 -1.08 -6.21 16.62
C LYS A 80 -2.55 -5.79 16.59
N GLN A 81 -2.84 -4.56 16.97
CA GLN A 81 -4.21 -4.04 16.93
C GLN A 81 -4.71 -3.85 15.49
N LEU A 82 -3.84 -3.40 14.57
CA LEU A 82 -4.15 -3.34 13.14
C LEU A 82 -4.46 -4.73 12.58
N GLN A 83 -3.67 -5.75 12.91
CA GLN A 83 -3.93 -7.12 12.47
C GLN A 83 -5.28 -7.63 12.98
N ALA A 84 -5.59 -7.43 14.26
CA ALA A 84 -6.88 -7.82 14.82
C ALA A 84 -8.07 -7.07 14.20
N LEU A 85 -7.89 -5.76 13.91
CA LEU A 85 -8.88 -4.97 13.18
C LEU A 85 -9.05 -5.50 11.75
N GLY A 86 -7.94 -5.76 11.07
CA GLY A 86 -7.94 -6.29 9.70
C GLY A 86 -8.62 -7.65 9.59
N GLU A 87 -8.35 -8.56 10.50
CA GLU A 87 -9.04 -9.86 10.57
C GLU A 87 -10.56 -9.68 10.71
N LYS A 88 -10.98 -8.79 11.60
CA LYS A 88 -12.40 -8.49 11.78
C LYS A 88 -13.04 -7.92 10.50
N LEU A 89 -12.35 -7.02 9.81
CA LEU A 89 -12.83 -6.42 8.57
C LEU A 89 -12.85 -7.45 7.42
N TYR A 90 -11.83 -8.30 7.33
CA TYR A 90 -11.77 -9.37 6.34
C TYR A 90 -12.92 -10.37 6.51
N PHE A 91 -13.11 -10.92 7.71
CA PHE A 91 -14.23 -11.83 7.99
C PHE A 91 -15.60 -11.15 7.91
N GLY A 92 -15.64 -9.81 8.05
CA GLY A 92 -16.83 -9.00 7.82
C GLY A 92 -17.08 -8.65 6.35
N GLY A 93 -16.23 -9.07 5.41
CA GLY A 93 -16.35 -8.80 3.97
C GLY A 93 -16.06 -7.34 3.60
N GLN A 94 -15.29 -6.62 4.41
CA GLN A 94 -14.90 -5.23 4.17
C GLN A 94 -13.47 -5.09 3.64
N LEU A 95 -12.70 -6.16 3.66
CA LEU A 95 -11.40 -6.29 2.99
C LEU A 95 -11.46 -7.49 2.07
N ASP A 96 -10.91 -7.34 0.87
CA ASP A 96 -10.96 -8.37 -0.15
C ASP A 96 -9.81 -9.39 -0.01
N LEU A 97 -8.64 -8.94 0.46
CA LEU A 97 -7.42 -9.75 0.47
C LEU A 97 -6.83 -9.88 1.88
N TYR A 98 -6.67 -11.11 2.34
CA TYR A 98 -6.05 -11.41 3.64
C TYR A 98 -4.58 -10.98 3.71
N GLU A 99 -3.87 -10.96 2.60
CA GLU A 99 -2.48 -10.52 2.48
C GLU A 99 -2.27 -9.05 2.88
N ALA A 100 -3.33 -8.23 2.83
CA ALA A 100 -3.30 -6.85 3.30
C ALA A 100 -2.99 -6.73 4.81
N ILE A 101 -3.29 -7.79 5.58
CA ILE A 101 -3.13 -7.85 7.04
C ILE A 101 -1.71 -8.31 7.42
N ALA A 102 -0.90 -8.76 6.46
CA ALA A 102 0.46 -9.22 6.73
C ALA A 102 1.29 -8.10 7.37
N LYS A 103 2.07 -8.47 8.39
CA LYS A 103 2.89 -7.52 9.16
C LYS A 103 3.76 -6.65 8.27
N GLU A 104 4.40 -7.24 7.27
CA GLU A 104 5.27 -6.54 6.34
C GLU A 104 4.50 -5.49 5.53
N THR A 105 3.33 -5.86 5.00
CA THR A 105 2.47 -4.96 4.22
C THR A 105 1.99 -3.79 5.07
N LEU A 106 1.56 -4.04 6.31
CA LEU A 106 1.16 -3.00 7.26
C LEU A 106 2.32 -2.09 7.65
N THR A 107 3.52 -2.63 7.90
CA THR A 107 4.71 -1.83 8.24
C THR A 107 5.09 -0.89 7.07
N ASN A 108 5.04 -1.39 5.84
CA ASN A 108 5.27 -0.57 4.65
C ASN A 108 4.22 0.54 4.51
N SER A 109 2.97 0.23 4.79
CA SER A 109 1.87 1.20 4.76
C SER A 109 2.03 2.29 5.83
N ILE A 110 2.39 1.92 7.06
CA ILE A 110 2.70 2.90 8.12
C ILE A 110 3.84 3.82 7.70
N SER A 111 4.93 3.25 7.16
CA SER A 111 6.08 4.01 6.67
C SER A 111 5.68 5.01 5.57
N LEU A 112 4.73 4.65 4.70
CA LEU A 112 4.21 5.56 3.68
C LEU A 112 3.48 6.76 4.30
N PHE A 113 2.62 6.54 5.29
CA PHE A 113 1.92 7.62 5.99
C PHE A 113 2.88 8.53 6.76
N ILE A 114 3.97 7.99 7.31
CA ILE A 114 5.03 8.77 7.94
C ILE A 114 5.75 9.63 6.90
N ASN A 115 6.09 9.08 5.74
CA ASN A 115 6.71 9.81 4.64
C ASN A 115 5.82 10.92 4.08
N TRP A 116 4.51 10.78 4.20
CA TRP A 116 3.53 11.81 3.85
C TRP A 116 3.27 12.83 4.96
N ASN A 117 3.96 12.73 6.11
CA ASN A 117 3.76 13.56 7.30
C ASN A 117 2.34 13.50 7.87
N VAL A 118 1.66 12.37 7.69
CA VAL A 118 0.33 12.11 8.30
C VAL A 118 0.50 11.57 9.72
N ALA A 119 1.58 10.84 9.97
CA ALA A 119 1.95 10.30 11.27
C ALA A 119 3.45 10.50 11.52
N GLU A 120 3.87 10.40 12.77
CA GLU A 120 5.28 10.51 13.16
C GLU A 120 5.61 9.52 14.28
N TYR A 121 6.89 9.13 14.36
CA TYR A 121 7.42 8.41 15.51
C TYR A 121 7.81 9.40 16.60
N LEU A 122 7.20 9.29 17.77
CA LEU A 122 7.62 10.02 18.94
C LEU A 122 8.73 9.25 19.69
N ARG A 123 9.87 9.87 19.89
CA ARG A 123 10.93 9.32 20.77
C ARG A 123 10.54 9.65 22.22
N ILE A 124 10.14 8.65 23.00
CA ILE A 124 9.95 8.82 24.44
C ILE A 124 11.35 8.80 25.08
N GLU A 125 11.84 9.95 25.52
CA GLU A 125 13.06 10.04 26.32
C GLU A 125 12.81 9.35 27.65
N GLY A 126 13.49 8.25 27.93
CA GLY A 126 13.41 7.55 29.21
C GLY A 126 13.41 6.02 29.17
N SER A 127 13.31 5.37 28.01
CA SER A 127 13.56 3.93 27.94
C SER A 127 15.06 3.66 27.76
N ALA A 128 15.86 3.86 28.83
CA ALA A 128 17.17 3.26 28.94
C ALA A 128 16.97 1.74 28.81
N HIS A 129 17.59 1.14 27.80
CA HIS A 129 17.70 -0.31 27.68
C HIS A 129 18.36 -0.84 28.97
N PRO A 130 17.70 -1.65 29.81
CA PRO A 130 18.38 -2.35 30.88
C PRO A 130 19.08 -3.55 30.26
N GLY A 131 20.41 -3.54 30.20
CA GLY A 131 21.11 -4.80 30.11
C GLY A 131 22.08 -4.98 28.98
N GLY A 132 23.16 -4.24 29.00
CA GLY A 132 24.47 -4.78 28.64
C GLY A 132 25.08 -5.38 29.90
N LYS A 133 25.14 -6.68 29.98
CA LYS A 133 26.20 -7.46 30.64
C LYS A 133 26.30 -8.80 29.93
#